data_2c2b799c1bcbb9620be96956d849f679
#
_entry.id   2c2b799c1bcbb9620be96956d849f679
#
_cell.length_a   1.000
_cell.length_b   1.000
_cell.length_c   1.000
_cell.angle_alpha   90.00
_cell.angle_beta   90.00
_cell.angle_gamma   90.00
#
_symmetry.space_group_name_H-M   'P 1'
#
loop_
_entity.id
_entity.type
_entity.pdbx_description
1 polymer ?
#
loop_
_entity_poly.entity_id
_entity_poly.type
_entity_poly.pdbx_seq_one_letter_code
_entity_poly.pdbx_strand_id
1 'polypeptide(L)'
;MSKHTLKLIKESEARWVDLRFTDTRGKEQHVTIPSKEVDEDFFEDGKMFDGSSIAGWKGINESDMILMPDDSTSMLDPFTDDATVILRCNVVEPTTMQGYDRDPRSVAQRAEDYLKSTGLGDTAFFGPEPEFFVFDDIKWHVEMSGAGYQIHSEEAAWVSNHQFEEGNIGHRPGVKGGYFPVPPVDSLHDIRAAMCTAMEQMGLDVEVHHHEVGTAGQCEIGIKFNTLVKKGDEVQILKYCVHNVAHAYGKTATFMPKPVVGDNGSGMHVHQSI
;
A
#
# COMPACT_ATOMS: atom_id res chain seq x y z
N MET A 1 5.42 -26.85 -5.11
CA MET A 1 5.40 -25.71 -4.20
C MET A 1 4.17 -24.83 -4.34
N SER A 2 3.42 -24.91 -5.42
CA SER A 2 2.21 -24.12 -5.72
C SER A 2 0.93 -24.50 -4.93
N LYS A 3 1.07 -25.24 -3.84
CA LYS A 3 -0.08 -25.83 -3.13
C LYS A 3 -0.94 -24.83 -2.34
N HIS A 4 -0.37 -23.71 -1.90
CA HIS A 4 -1.11 -22.75 -1.07
C HIS A 4 -2.10 -21.94 -1.92
N THR A 5 -1.64 -21.34 -2.99
CA THR A 5 -2.49 -20.54 -3.89
C THR A 5 -3.57 -21.39 -4.56
N LEU A 6 -3.23 -22.55 -5.11
CA LEU A 6 -4.21 -23.45 -5.75
C LEU A 6 -5.28 -23.94 -4.76
N LYS A 7 -4.88 -24.22 -3.52
CA LYS A 7 -5.80 -24.55 -2.45
C LYS A 7 -6.72 -23.37 -2.13
N LEU A 8 -6.17 -22.17 -1.98
CA LEU A 8 -6.93 -20.96 -1.67
C LEU A 8 -7.94 -20.65 -2.78
N ILE A 9 -7.55 -20.72 -4.06
CA ILE A 9 -8.43 -20.56 -5.21
C ILE A 9 -9.64 -21.51 -5.13
N LYS A 10 -9.36 -22.79 -4.82
CA LYS A 10 -10.40 -23.83 -4.74
C LYS A 10 -11.33 -23.63 -3.55
N GLU A 11 -10.79 -23.32 -2.36
CA GLU A 11 -11.58 -23.15 -1.13
C GLU A 11 -12.44 -21.89 -1.13
N SER A 12 -11.97 -20.82 -1.77
CA SER A 12 -12.71 -19.55 -1.91
C SER A 12 -13.58 -19.46 -3.16
N GLU A 13 -13.53 -20.47 -4.03
CA GLU A 13 -14.17 -20.43 -5.35
C GLU A 13 -13.76 -19.18 -6.15
N ALA A 14 -12.51 -18.75 -6.00
CA ALA A 14 -12.02 -17.53 -6.60
C ALA A 14 -12.13 -17.58 -8.13
N ARG A 15 -12.73 -16.53 -8.67
CA ARG A 15 -12.89 -16.36 -10.13
C ARG A 15 -11.66 -15.76 -10.78
N TRP A 16 -10.94 -14.91 -10.04
CA TRP A 16 -9.84 -14.11 -10.53
C TRP A 16 -8.59 -14.31 -9.68
N VAL A 17 -7.42 -14.17 -10.33
CA VAL A 17 -6.12 -14.03 -9.68
C VAL A 17 -5.49 -12.73 -10.12
N ASP A 18 -5.17 -11.88 -9.15
CA ASP A 18 -4.63 -10.54 -9.33
C ASP A 18 -3.12 -10.56 -9.07
N LEU A 19 -2.34 -10.53 -10.14
CA LEU A 19 -0.88 -10.56 -10.09
C LEU A 19 -0.37 -9.15 -9.81
N ARG A 20 0.32 -8.96 -8.68
CA ARG A 20 0.80 -7.65 -8.24
C ARG A 20 2.30 -7.57 -8.21
N PHE A 21 2.83 -6.42 -8.58
CA PHE A 21 4.25 -6.09 -8.53
C PHE A 21 4.43 -4.59 -8.24
N THR A 22 5.63 -4.19 -7.83
CA THR A 22 5.92 -2.80 -7.45
C THR A 22 6.82 -2.15 -8.49
N ASP A 23 6.50 -0.94 -8.93
CA ASP A 23 7.35 -0.17 -9.84
C ASP A 23 8.45 0.60 -9.08
N THR A 24 9.37 1.24 -9.81
CA THR A 24 10.49 2.01 -9.25
C THR A 24 10.06 3.24 -8.43
N ARG A 25 8.80 3.65 -8.51
CA ARG A 25 8.22 4.74 -7.70
C ARG A 25 7.55 4.23 -6.42
N GLY A 26 7.57 2.92 -6.18
CA GLY A 26 6.88 2.31 -5.05
C GLY A 26 5.36 2.18 -5.24
N LYS A 27 4.87 2.36 -6.48
CA LYS A 27 3.47 2.12 -6.81
C LYS A 27 3.25 0.64 -7.08
N GLU A 28 2.22 0.06 -6.45
CA GLU A 28 1.77 -1.29 -6.77
C GLU A 28 1.03 -1.28 -8.12
N GLN A 29 1.45 -2.14 -9.02
CA GLN A 29 0.85 -2.38 -10.34
C GLN A 29 0.22 -3.75 -10.33
N HIS A 30 -0.78 -4.00 -11.20
CA HIS A 30 -1.42 -5.28 -11.29
C HIS A 30 -1.88 -5.67 -12.69
N VAL A 31 -2.08 -6.97 -12.87
CA VAL A 31 -2.82 -7.55 -13.98
C VAL A 31 -3.63 -8.74 -13.47
N THR A 32 -4.90 -8.80 -13.85
CA THR A 32 -5.82 -9.85 -13.40
C THR A 32 -6.04 -10.90 -14.47
N ILE A 33 -5.97 -12.17 -14.09
CA ILE A 33 -6.22 -13.33 -14.96
C ILE A 33 -7.34 -14.21 -14.39
N PRO A 34 -8.08 -14.97 -15.24
CA PRO A 34 -9.00 -15.96 -14.74
C PRO A 34 -8.29 -17.04 -13.92
N SER A 35 -8.87 -17.46 -12.82
CA SER A 35 -8.26 -18.48 -11.93
C SER A 35 -7.99 -19.83 -12.62
N LYS A 36 -8.75 -20.17 -13.67
CA LYS A 36 -8.54 -21.37 -14.48
C LYS A 36 -7.20 -21.39 -15.26
N GLU A 37 -6.57 -20.23 -15.42
CA GLU A 37 -5.26 -20.10 -16.08
C GLU A 37 -4.10 -20.32 -15.09
N VAL A 38 -4.40 -20.57 -13.80
CA VAL A 38 -3.40 -20.76 -12.75
C VAL A 38 -3.37 -22.25 -12.37
N ASP A 39 -2.33 -22.92 -12.79
CA ASP A 39 -2.01 -24.31 -12.49
C ASP A 39 -0.58 -24.42 -11.91
N GLU A 40 -0.02 -25.63 -11.83
CA GLU A 40 1.34 -25.83 -11.33
C GLU A 40 2.39 -25.24 -12.26
N ASP A 41 2.18 -25.35 -13.60
CA ASP A 41 3.13 -24.87 -14.60
C ASP A 41 3.18 -23.33 -14.59
N PHE A 42 2.07 -22.66 -14.24
CA PHE A 42 2.04 -21.20 -14.08
C PHE A 42 3.08 -20.67 -13.08
N PHE A 43 3.40 -21.42 -12.03
CA PHE A 43 4.42 -21.02 -11.05
C PHE A 43 5.86 -21.22 -11.54
N GLU A 44 6.04 -21.98 -12.61
CA GLU A 44 7.34 -22.16 -13.27
C GLU A 44 7.54 -21.18 -14.43
N ASP A 45 6.50 -20.96 -15.23
CA ASP A 45 6.53 -20.14 -16.44
C ASP A 45 6.24 -18.66 -16.18
N GLY A 46 5.42 -18.34 -15.17
CA GLY A 46 4.98 -17.00 -14.86
C GLY A 46 4.03 -16.41 -15.91
N LYS A 47 3.85 -15.09 -15.86
CA LYS A 47 3.00 -14.32 -16.79
C LYS A 47 3.82 -13.28 -17.54
N MET A 48 3.91 -13.39 -18.85
CA MET A 48 4.55 -12.36 -19.67
C MET A 48 3.74 -11.06 -19.72
N PHE A 49 4.45 -9.94 -19.70
CA PHE A 49 3.87 -8.61 -19.85
C PHE A 49 4.86 -7.65 -20.53
N ASP A 50 4.35 -6.49 -20.97
CA ASP A 50 5.13 -5.42 -21.59
C ASP A 50 5.73 -4.48 -20.53
N GLY A 51 7.01 -4.67 -20.24
CA GLY A 51 7.76 -3.81 -19.29
C GLY A 51 8.06 -2.41 -19.83
N SER A 52 7.89 -2.14 -21.12
CA SER A 52 8.07 -0.80 -21.69
C SER A 52 6.96 0.17 -21.28
N SER A 53 5.82 -0.37 -20.88
CA SER A 53 4.69 0.40 -20.35
C SER A 53 4.89 0.83 -18.89
N ILE A 54 5.92 0.32 -18.21
CA ILE A 54 6.27 0.72 -16.84
C ILE A 54 7.35 1.81 -16.90
N ALA A 55 7.02 2.98 -16.35
CA ALA A 55 7.92 4.14 -16.41
C ALA A 55 9.29 3.86 -15.78
N GLY A 56 10.35 4.08 -16.57
CA GLY A 56 11.74 3.92 -16.15
C GLY A 56 12.27 2.48 -16.21
N TRP A 57 11.50 1.54 -16.77
CA TRP A 57 11.95 0.14 -16.94
C TRP A 57 12.60 -0.10 -18.30
N LYS A 58 11.90 -0.69 -19.24
CA LYS A 58 12.43 -1.16 -20.52
C LYS A 58 12.14 -0.20 -21.69
N GLY A 59 12.93 -0.30 -22.76
CA GLY A 59 12.58 0.26 -24.05
C GLY A 59 11.70 -0.70 -24.86
N ILE A 60 11.02 -0.19 -25.87
CA ILE A 60 10.07 -0.97 -26.69
C ILE A 60 10.71 -2.16 -27.42
N ASN A 61 11.99 -2.08 -27.70
CA ASN A 61 12.76 -3.13 -28.39
C ASN A 61 13.23 -4.26 -27.45
N GLU A 62 13.00 -4.15 -26.15
CA GLU A 62 13.36 -5.13 -25.12
C GLU A 62 12.23 -5.23 -24.09
N SER A 63 10.99 -5.13 -24.52
CA SER A 63 9.83 -4.90 -23.67
C SER A 63 9.37 -6.11 -22.85
N ASP A 64 9.64 -7.32 -23.33
CA ASP A 64 9.12 -8.54 -22.72
C ASP A 64 9.76 -8.79 -21.35
N MET A 65 8.90 -9.00 -20.35
CA MET A 65 9.25 -9.34 -18.97
C MET A 65 8.28 -10.39 -18.43
N ILE A 66 8.63 -11.05 -17.35
CA ILE A 66 7.80 -12.07 -16.72
C ILE A 66 7.48 -11.67 -15.28
N LEU A 67 6.19 -11.74 -14.91
CA LEU A 67 5.73 -11.77 -13.52
C LEU A 67 5.85 -13.20 -13.01
N MET A 68 6.80 -13.43 -12.12
CA MET A 68 7.05 -14.73 -11.50
C MET A 68 6.35 -14.78 -10.13
N PRO A 69 5.27 -15.55 -9.99
CA PRO A 69 4.45 -15.54 -8.79
C PRO A 69 5.15 -16.15 -7.58
N ASP A 70 4.92 -15.57 -6.40
CA ASP A 70 5.36 -16.09 -5.11
C ASP A 70 4.17 -16.70 -4.36
N ASP A 71 4.08 -18.04 -4.37
CA ASP A 71 2.99 -18.81 -3.74
C ASP A 71 2.77 -18.47 -2.26
N SER A 72 3.81 -18.03 -1.56
CA SER A 72 3.73 -17.67 -0.14
C SER A 72 2.97 -16.36 0.15
N THR A 73 2.69 -15.57 -0.88
CA THR A 73 2.07 -14.24 -0.76
C THR A 73 0.58 -14.23 -1.06
N SER A 74 -0.01 -15.38 -1.39
CA SER A 74 -1.41 -15.46 -1.80
C SER A 74 -2.37 -15.16 -0.64
N MET A 75 -3.37 -14.31 -0.93
CA MET A 75 -4.42 -13.91 -0.01
C MET A 75 -5.70 -13.55 -0.75
N LEU A 76 -6.84 -13.56 -0.07
CA LEU A 76 -8.09 -13.06 -0.64
C LEU A 76 -8.12 -11.53 -0.60
N ASP A 77 -8.68 -10.93 -1.64
CA ASP A 77 -8.95 -9.49 -1.70
C ASP A 77 -10.31 -9.21 -1.03
N PRO A 78 -10.35 -8.43 0.06
CA PRO A 78 -11.61 -8.11 0.75
C PRO A 78 -12.40 -6.98 0.06
N PHE A 79 -11.90 -6.37 -1.01
CA PHE A 79 -12.47 -5.18 -1.64
C PHE A 79 -13.07 -5.43 -3.02
N THR A 80 -13.04 -6.67 -3.52
CA THR A 80 -13.58 -7.02 -4.84
C THR A 80 -14.93 -7.74 -4.70
N ASP A 81 -15.86 -7.48 -5.62
CA ASP A 81 -17.18 -8.11 -5.65
C ASP A 81 -17.10 -9.62 -5.93
N ASP A 82 -16.32 -9.99 -6.95
CA ASP A 82 -16.02 -11.40 -7.24
C ASP A 82 -14.82 -11.85 -6.38
N ALA A 83 -14.86 -13.05 -5.83
CA ALA A 83 -13.74 -13.62 -5.09
C ALA A 83 -12.46 -13.62 -5.92
N THR A 84 -11.48 -12.88 -5.46
CA THR A 84 -10.19 -12.62 -6.13
C THR A 84 -9.04 -12.99 -5.19
N VAL A 85 -8.08 -13.77 -5.69
CA VAL A 85 -6.83 -14.05 -4.97
C VAL A 85 -5.75 -13.09 -5.44
N ILE A 86 -5.19 -12.33 -4.53
CA ILE A 86 -3.99 -11.52 -4.76
C ILE A 86 -2.77 -12.42 -4.68
N LEU A 87 -1.84 -12.25 -5.62
CA LEU A 87 -0.59 -12.99 -5.69
C LEU A 87 0.55 -12.04 -6.08
N ARG A 88 1.53 -11.85 -5.19
CA ARG A 88 2.67 -10.99 -5.49
C ARG A 88 3.69 -11.71 -6.35
N CYS A 89 4.28 -10.94 -7.27
CA CYS A 89 5.22 -11.46 -8.22
C CYS A 89 6.58 -10.75 -8.10
N ASN A 90 7.64 -11.50 -8.30
CA ASN A 90 8.93 -10.95 -8.72
C ASN A 90 8.87 -10.65 -10.21
N VAL A 91 9.66 -9.68 -10.66
CA VAL A 91 9.82 -9.41 -12.07
C VAL A 91 11.14 -9.99 -12.55
N VAL A 92 11.11 -10.81 -13.57
CA VAL A 92 12.30 -11.50 -14.09
C VAL A 92 12.53 -11.22 -15.57
N GLU A 93 13.82 -11.31 -15.98
CA GLU A 93 14.25 -11.20 -17.37
C GLU A 93 13.99 -12.53 -18.09
N PRO A 94 13.26 -12.55 -19.23
CA PRO A 94 12.90 -13.79 -19.92
C PRO A 94 14.12 -14.61 -20.39
N THR A 95 15.20 -13.93 -20.78
CA THR A 95 16.39 -14.58 -21.34
C THR A 95 17.26 -15.27 -20.30
N THR A 96 17.25 -14.80 -19.05
CA THR A 96 18.10 -15.31 -17.98
C THR A 96 17.34 -15.94 -16.83
N MET A 97 16.03 -15.68 -16.74
CA MET A 97 15.18 -16.02 -15.60
C MET A 97 15.71 -15.47 -14.26
N GLN A 98 16.52 -14.39 -14.32
CA GLN A 98 17.03 -13.68 -13.15
C GLN A 98 16.13 -12.50 -12.81
N GLY A 99 16.10 -12.15 -11.53
CA GLY A 99 15.35 -10.97 -11.06
C GLY A 99 15.80 -9.70 -11.77
N TYR A 100 14.83 -8.91 -12.23
CA TYR A 100 15.11 -7.65 -12.91
C TYR A 100 15.77 -6.63 -11.96
N ASP A 101 16.83 -5.98 -12.42
CA ASP A 101 17.63 -5.09 -11.58
C ASP A 101 16.88 -3.93 -10.96
N ARG A 102 15.82 -3.45 -11.64
CA ARG A 102 14.98 -2.33 -11.19
C ARG A 102 13.68 -2.77 -10.53
N ASP A 103 13.47 -4.07 -10.34
CA ASP A 103 12.37 -4.57 -9.52
C ASP A 103 12.68 -4.35 -8.03
N PRO A 104 11.90 -3.49 -7.30
CA PRO A 104 12.17 -3.21 -5.89
C PRO A 104 12.16 -4.46 -5.02
N ARG A 105 11.32 -5.46 -5.31
CA ARG A 105 11.27 -6.70 -4.57
C ARG A 105 12.54 -7.53 -4.77
N SER A 106 13.05 -7.59 -6.00
CA SER A 106 14.35 -8.23 -6.30
C SER A 106 15.53 -7.48 -5.68
N VAL A 107 15.46 -6.14 -5.57
CA VAL A 107 16.48 -5.34 -4.85
C VAL A 107 16.48 -5.71 -3.35
N ALA A 108 15.31 -5.80 -2.74
CA ALA A 108 15.19 -6.19 -1.33
C ALA A 108 15.73 -7.61 -1.09
N GLN A 109 15.43 -8.57 -1.99
CA GLN A 109 15.97 -9.93 -1.91
C GLN A 109 17.49 -9.95 -1.98
N ARG A 110 18.08 -9.21 -2.93
CA ARG A 110 19.55 -9.09 -3.03
C ARG A 110 20.16 -8.48 -1.78
N ALA A 111 19.48 -7.55 -1.11
CA ALA A 111 19.96 -6.95 0.13
C ALA A 111 19.96 -7.96 1.30
N GLU A 112 18.92 -8.80 1.41
CA GLU A 112 18.90 -9.90 2.40
C GLU A 112 20.02 -10.92 2.14
N ASP A 113 20.22 -11.29 0.88
CA ASP A 113 21.29 -12.24 0.49
C ASP A 113 22.68 -11.65 0.73
N TYR A 114 22.85 -10.34 0.46
CA TYR A 114 24.10 -9.63 0.76
C TYR A 114 24.42 -9.64 2.26
N LEU A 115 23.45 -9.32 3.13
CA LEU A 115 23.65 -9.38 4.57
C LEU A 115 24.19 -10.74 4.99
N LYS A 116 23.53 -11.83 4.56
CA LYS A 116 23.97 -13.22 4.84
C LYS A 116 25.39 -13.48 4.37
N SER A 117 25.75 -12.98 3.18
CA SER A 117 27.09 -13.18 2.59
C SER A 117 28.20 -12.49 3.36
N THR A 118 27.89 -11.40 4.09
CA THR A 118 28.89 -10.68 4.90
C THR A 118 29.28 -11.38 6.18
N GLY A 119 28.43 -12.31 6.67
CA GLY A 119 28.60 -12.97 7.97
C GLY A 119 28.36 -12.06 9.19
N LEU A 120 27.89 -10.83 8.99
CA LEU A 120 27.56 -9.88 10.08
C LEU A 120 26.21 -10.23 10.73
N GLY A 121 25.32 -10.84 9.98
CA GLY A 121 24.01 -11.30 10.42
C GLY A 121 23.35 -12.16 9.37
N ASP A 122 22.35 -12.92 9.74
CA ASP A 122 21.56 -13.76 8.84
C ASP A 122 20.19 -13.16 8.51
N THR A 123 19.70 -12.26 9.37
CA THR A 123 18.37 -11.65 9.28
C THR A 123 18.42 -10.20 9.73
N ALA A 124 17.76 -9.32 8.99
CA ALA A 124 17.47 -7.95 9.41
C ALA A 124 15.96 -7.75 9.46
N PHE A 125 15.50 -7.03 10.48
CA PHE A 125 14.10 -6.67 10.69
C PHE A 125 13.88 -5.19 10.45
N PHE A 126 12.71 -4.87 9.91
CA PHE A 126 12.29 -3.51 9.55
C PHE A 126 10.89 -3.25 10.11
N GLY A 127 10.72 -2.13 10.79
CA GLY A 127 9.46 -1.63 11.33
C GLY A 127 9.19 -0.22 10.81
N PRO A 128 8.58 -0.05 9.63
CA PRO A 128 8.18 1.24 9.12
C PRO A 128 6.91 1.74 9.80
N GLU A 129 6.81 3.05 10.00
CA GLU A 129 5.70 3.80 10.59
C GLU A 129 5.14 4.78 9.54
N PRO A 130 4.40 4.31 8.53
CA PRO A 130 3.92 5.18 7.47
C PRO A 130 2.76 6.04 7.95
N GLU A 131 2.96 7.35 7.93
CA GLU A 131 1.92 8.34 8.17
C GLU A 131 1.18 8.68 6.88
N PHE A 132 -0.08 9.08 7.00
CA PHE A 132 -0.92 9.46 5.86
C PHE A 132 -1.99 10.46 6.27
N PHE A 133 -2.55 11.17 5.30
CA PHE A 133 -3.70 12.04 5.51
C PHE A 133 -4.97 11.41 4.91
N VAL A 134 -6.10 11.65 5.57
CA VAL A 134 -7.44 11.35 5.07
C VAL A 134 -8.20 12.66 4.90
N PHE A 135 -8.67 12.92 3.68
CA PHE A 135 -9.44 14.12 3.34
C PHE A 135 -10.85 13.76 2.90
N ASP A 136 -11.79 14.66 3.13
CA ASP A 136 -13.17 14.52 2.64
C ASP A 136 -13.25 14.74 1.14
N ASP A 137 -12.49 15.70 0.60
CA ASP A 137 -12.42 15.96 -0.83
C ASP A 137 -11.09 16.63 -1.18
N ILE A 138 -10.64 16.40 -2.40
CA ILE A 138 -9.53 17.12 -3.00
C ILE A 138 -9.85 17.49 -4.45
N LYS A 139 -9.69 18.78 -4.79
CA LYS A 139 -9.80 19.29 -6.15
C LYS A 139 -8.45 19.82 -6.58
N TRP A 140 -8.06 19.53 -7.80
CA TRP A 140 -6.80 20.03 -8.35
C TRP A 140 -6.93 20.31 -9.85
N HIS A 141 -6.09 21.20 -10.33
CA HIS A 141 -5.96 21.51 -11.75
C HIS A 141 -4.50 21.75 -12.10
N VAL A 142 -4.13 21.37 -13.32
CA VAL A 142 -2.82 21.64 -13.92
C VAL A 142 -3.08 22.06 -15.35
N GLU A 143 -2.86 23.34 -15.63
CA GLU A 143 -3.10 23.97 -16.92
C GLU A 143 -1.87 24.77 -17.35
N MET A 144 -1.80 25.16 -18.63
CA MET A 144 -0.70 25.98 -19.13
C MET A 144 -0.66 27.37 -18.45
N SER A 145 -1.81 27.87 -17.98
CA SER A 145 -1.95 29.15 -17.30
C SER A 145 -1.68 29.09 -15.80
N GLY A 146 -1.59 27.92 -15.22
CA GLY A 146 -1.35 27.75 -13.79
C GLY A 146 -1.71 26.37 -13.27
N ALA A 147 -1.41 26.14 -11.99
CA ALA A 147 -1.76 24.92 -11.29
C ALA A 147 -2.19 25.26 -9.87
N GLY A 148 -3.06 24.44 -9.30
CA GLY A 148 -3.52 24.60 -7.92
C GLY A 148 -4.25 23.37 -7.41
N TYR A 149 -4.47 23.35 -6.10
CA TYR A 149 -5.31 22.33 -5.45
C TYR A 149 -6.09 22.95 -4.29
N GLN A 150 -7.19 22.33 -3.95
CA GLN A 150 -8.02 22.66 -2.80
C GLN A 150 -8.34 21.40 -2.03
N ILE A 151 -8.02 21.40 -0.73
CA ILE A 151 -8.31 20.31 0.19
C ILE A 151 -9.53 20.70 1.02
N HIS A 152 -10.47 19.77 1.16
CA HIS A 152 -11.55 19.83 2.13
C HIS A 152 -11.36 18.73 3.19
N SER A 153 -11.39 19.13 4.46
CA SER A 153 -11.36 18.22 5.61
C SER A 153 -12.21 18.81 6.74
N GLU A 154 -13.14 18.03 7.23
CA GLU A 154 -14.02 18.43 8.35
C GLU A 154 -13.23 18.77 9.61
N GLU A 155 -12.07 18.14 9.82
CA GLU A 155 -11.19 18.44 10.95
C GLU A 155 -10.39 19.74 10.79
N ALA A 156 -10.25 20.24 9.57
CA ALA A 156 -9.37 21.36 9.31
C ALA A 156 -9.90 22.67 9.91
N ALA A 157 -9.00 23.45 10.49
CA ALA A 157 -9.34 24.74 11.11
C ALA A 157 -9.99 25.73 10.11
N TRP A 158 -9.67 25.65 8.82
CA TRP A 158 -10.21 26.53 7.78
C TRP A 158 -11.65 26.22 7.37
N VAL A 159 -12.25 25.10 7.81
CA VAL A 159 -13.66 24.78 7.56
C VAL A 159 -14.58 25.12 8.74
N SER A 160 -14.10 25.91 9.70
CA SER A 160 -14.87 26.28 10.90
C SER A 160 -16.18 27.02 10.61
N ASN A 161 -16.31 27.65 9.44
CA ASN A 161 -17.52 28.35 9.00
C ASN A 161 -18.48 27.48 8.20
N HIS A 162 -18.13 26.23 7.93
CA HIS A 162 -19.04 25.33 7.23
C HIS A 162 -20.22 24.95 8.11
N GLN A 163 -21.39 24.84 7.50
CA GLN A 163 -22.57 24.25 8.09
C GLN A 163 -22.69 22.84 7.53
N PHE A 164 -22.63 21.86 8.42
CA PHE A 164 -22.75 20.43 8.07
C PHE A 164 -24.21 20.00 8.21
N GLU A 165 -24.63 19.02 7.40
CA GLU A 165 -26.00 18.51 7.40
C GLU A 165 -26.40 17.95 8.77
N GLU A 166 -25.48 17.32 9.48
CA GLU A 166 -25.69 16.74 10.82
C GLU A 166 -25.31 17.70 11.97
N GLY A 167 -25.08 18.95 11.69
CA GLY A 167 -24.76 19.98 12.69
C GLY A 167 -23.29 20.40 12.74
N ASN A 168 -22.96 21.24 13.71
CA ASN A 168 -21.63 21.82 13.84
C ASN A 168 -20.63 20.84 14.47
N ILE A 169 -19.54 20.57 13.79
CA ILE A 169 -18.40 19.84 14.33
C ILE A 169 -17.51 20.83 15.11
N GLY A 170 -17.93 21.22 16.30
CA GLY A 170 -17.17 22.13 17.16
C GLY A 170 -15.92 21.52 17.79
N HIS A 171 -15.87 20.17 17.84
CA HIS A 171 -14.76 19.44 18.42
C HIS A 171 -13.72 19.16 17.35
N ARG A 172 -12.66 19.95 17.31
CA ARG A 172 -11.57 19.85 16.32
C ARG A 172 -10.23 20.05 16.99
N PRO A 173 -9.16 19.38 16.49
CA PRO A 173 -7.81 19.72 16.89
C PRO A 173 -7.44 21.13 16.39
N GLY A 174 -6.62 21.87 17.15
CA GLY A 174 -6.00 23.10 16.66
C GLY A 174 -4.87 22.78 15.69
N VAL A 175 -4.41 23.75 14.90
CA VAL A 175 -3.28 23.56 13.97
C VAL A 175 -2.08 22.96 14.71
N LYS A 176 -1.52 21.86 14.21
CA LYS A 176 -0.47 21.04 14.83
C LYS A 176 -0.86 20.46 16.21
N GLY A 177 -2.14 20.33 16.49
CA GLY A 177 -2.69 19.88 17.76
C GLY A 177 -3.37 18.51 17.70
N GLY A 178 -3.16 17.73 16.62
CA GLY A 178 -3.86 16.46 16.37
C GLY A 178 -3.25 15.24 17.04
N TYR A 179 -2.17 15.36 17.83
CA TYR A 179 -1.52 14.19 18.41
C TYR A 179 -2.31 13.62 19.59
N PHE A 180 -2.83 12.42 19.43
CA PHE A 180 -3.52 11.63 20.47
C PHE A 180 -4.77 12.24 21.12
N PRO A 181 -5.61 13.02 20.44
CA PRO A 181 -6.86 13.44 21.07
C PRO A 181 -7.81 12.26 21.20
N VAL A 182 -8.68 12.32 22.20
CA VAL A 182 -9.79 11.35 22.30
C VAL A 182 -10.96 11.77 21.40
N PRO A 183 -11.82 10.84 20.94
CA PRO A 183 -13.08 11.21 20.31
C PRO A 183 -13.93 12.13 21.22
N PRO A 184 -14.70 13.09 20.70
CA PRO A 184 -14.97 13.32 19.27
C PRO A 184 -13.97 14.21 18.55
N VAL A 185 -12.92 14.71 19.22
CA VAL A 185 -11.86 15.51 18.58
C VAL A 185 -11.12 14.67 17.54
N ASP A 186 -10.80 13.43 17.86
CA ASP A 186 -10.38 12.41 16.90
C ASP A 186 -11.61 11.90 16.13
N SER A 187 -11.97 12.54 15.04
CA SER A 187 -13.10 12.18 14.18
C SER A 187 -12.81 10.99 13.26
N LEU A 188 -11.56 10.54 13.19
CA LEU A 188 -11.10 9.48 12.28
C LEU A 188 -10.85 8.13 12.97
N HIS A 189 -11.21 7.99 14.25
CA HIS A 189 -11.01 6.75 15.00
C HIS A 189 -11.62 5.53 14.29
N ASP A 190 -12.89 5.63 13.89
CA ASP A 190 -13.62 4.49 13.32
C ASP A 190 -13.12 4.11 11.92
N ILE A 191 -12.75 5.08 11.08
CA ILE A 191 -12.20 4.77 9.76
C ILE A 191 -10.81 4.10 9.88
N ARG A 192 -9.96 4.53 10.83
CA ARG A 192 -8.70 3.84 11.10
C ARG A 192 -8.93 2.42 11.64
N ALA A 193 -9.90 2.24 12.54
CA ALA A 193 -10.26 0.91 13.03
C ALA A 193 -10.76 -0.02 11.90
N ALA A 194 -11.53 0.51 10.94
CA ALA A 194 -11.92 -0.25 9.75
C ALA A 194 -10.71 -0.59 8.85
N MET A 195 -9.75 0.32 8.70
CA MET A 195 -8.49 0.05 7.99
C MET A 195 -7.70 -1.07 8.67
N CYS A 196 -7.57 -1.04 10.00
CA CYS A 196 -6.91 -2.08 10.78
C CYS A 196 -7.59 -3.45 10.60
N THR A 197 -8.92 -3.49 10.66
CA THR A 197 -9.68 -4.73 10.44
C THR A 197 -9.42 -5.32 9.04
N ALA A 198 -9.39 -4.49 8.00
CA ALA A 198 -9.05 -4.93 6.65
C ALA A 198 -7.61 -5.44 6.55
N MET A 199 -6.66 -4.77 7.20
CA MET A 199 -5.26 -5.20 7.27
C MET A 199 -5.11 -6.58 7.94
N GLU A 200 -5.79 -6.80 9.08
CA GLU A 200 -5.78 -8.08 9.79
C GLU A 200 -6.41 -9.19 8.93
N GLN A 201 -7.50 -8.91 8.20
CA GLN A 201 -8.08 -9.86 7.24
C GLN A 201 -7.10 -10.24 6.11
N MET A 202 -6.22 -9.32 5.72
CA MET A 202 -5.15 -9.55 4.76
C MET A 202 -3.84 -10.07 5.40
N GLY A 203 -3.88 -10.46 6.68
CA GLY A 203 -2.77 -11.12 7.36
C GLY A 203 -1.70 -10.21 7.93
N LEU A 204 -1.94 -8.91 8.07
CA LEU A 204 -1.07 -8.00 8.78
C LEU A 204 -1.30 -8.09 10.29
N ASP A 205 -0.22 -7.98 11.05
CA ASP A 205 -0.26 -7.92 12.52
C ASP A 205 -0.23 -6.45 12.94
N VAL A 206 -1.42 -5.88 13.21
CA VAL A 206 -1.59 -4.47 13.59
C VAL A 206 -1.26 -4.29 15.08
N GLU A 207 -0.45 -3.29 15.41
CA GLU A 207 -0.05 -3.00 16.80
C GLU A 207 -0.71 -1.76 17.37
N VAL A 208 -0.91 -0.72 16.55
CA VAL A 208 -1.44 0.56 17.02
C VAL A 208 -2.05 1.36 15.88
N HIS A 209 -3.04 2.19 16.21
CA HIS A 209 -3.46 3.28 15.33
C HIS A 209 -3.79 4.53 16.15
N HIS A 210 -3.50 5.68 15.64
CA HIS A 210 -3.79 6.95 16.28
C HIS A 210 -3.90 8.11 15.28
N HIS A 211 -4.46 9.23 15.76
CA HIS A 211 -4.39 10.50 15.06
C HIS A 211 -3.00 11.10 15.23
N GLU A 212 -2.44 11.63 14.15
CA GLU A 212 -1.16 12.30 14.12
C GLU A 212 -1.29 13.83 14.28
N VAL A 213 -0.13 14.52 14.36
CA VAL A 213 -0.06 15.95 14.69
C VAL A 213 -0.78 16.84 13.68
N GLY A 214 -0.82 16.48 12.39
CA GLY A 214 -1.46 17.26 11.34
C GLY A 214 -2.97 17.32 11.47
N THR A 215 -3.54 18.54 11.43
CA THR A 215 -4.93 18.80 11.81
C THR A 215 -5.96 18.61 10.72
N ALA A 216 -5.52 18.31 9.51
CA ALA A 216 -6.42 18.03 8.39
C ALA A 216 -6.62 16.52 8.16
N GLY A 217 -6.58 15.74 9.22
CA GLY A 217 -6.83 14.29 9.16
C GLY A 217 -5.58 13.43 9.01
N GLN A 218 -4.47 13.79 9.65
CA GLN A 218 -3.26 12.96 9.66
C GLN A 218 -3.44 11.75 10.59
N CYS A 219 -3.04 10.58 10.08
CA CYS A 219 -3.18 9.29 10.73
C CYS A 219 -1.86 8.52 10.67
N GLU A 220 -1.69 7.62 11.64
CA GLU A 220 -0.67 6.58 11.61
C GLU A 220 -1.27 5.24 12.01
N ILE A 221 -0.80 4.17 11.36
CA ILE A 221 -1.11 2.78 11.73
C ILE A 221 0.20 2.01 11.77
N GLY A 222 0.55 1.54 12.97
CA GLY A 222 1.73 0.71 13.22
C GLY A 222 1.40 -0.77 13.00
N ILE A 223 2.28 -1.45 12.27
CA ILE A 223 2.25 -2.90 12.05
C ILE A 223 3.56 -3.51 12.53
N LYS A 224 3.48 -4.74 13.06
CA LYS A 224 4.62 -5.45 13.60
C LYS A 224 5.77 -5.55 12.59
N PHE A 225 7.01 -5.41 13.06
CA PHE A 225 8.20 -5.54 12.23
C PHE A 225 8.32 -6.90 11.53
N ASN A 226 9.00 -6.95 10.39
CA ASN A 226 9.28 -8.19 9.65
C ASN A 226 10.59 -8.10 8.86
N THR A 227 10.99 -9.17 8.18
CA THR A 227 12.15 -9.16 7.27
C THR A 227 11.90 -8.22 6.08
N LEU A 228 12.95 -7.82 5.39
CA LEU A 228 12.90 -6.74 4.39
C LEU A 228 11.89 -6.98 3.26
N VAL A 229 11.99 -8.12 2.59
CA VAL A 229 11.09 -8.45 1.47
C VAL A 229 9.65 -8.53 1.95
N LYS A 230 9.40 -9.27 3.04
CA LYS A 230 8.07 -9.43 3.59
C LYS A 230 7.49 -8.11 4.09
N LYS A 231 8.31 -7.26 4.74
CA LYS A 231 7.85 -5.95 5.19
C LYS A 231 7.54 -5.00 4.02
N GLY A 232 8.30 -5.05 2.94
CA GLY A 232 7.97 -4.33 1.71
C GLY A 232 6.60 -4.73 1.15
N ASP A 233 6.31 -6.03 1.10
CA ASP A 233 4.99 -6.54 0.70
C ASP A 233 3.88 -6.08 1.65
N GLU A 234 4.12 -6.11 2.96
CA GLU A 234 3.16 -5.68 4.00
C GLU A 234 2.85 -4.17 3.92
N VAL A 235 3.82 -3.32 3.61
CA VAL A 235 3.59 -1.88 3.40
C VAL A 235 2.70 -1.64 2.18
N GLN A 236 2.83 -2.43 1.11
CA GLN A 236 1.91 -2.32 -0.03
C GLN A 236 0.47 -2.75 0.36
N ILE A 237 0.31 -3.79 1.20
CA ILE A 237 -1.00 -4.18 1.73
C ILE A 237 -1.59 -3.05 2.59
N LEU A 238 -0.80 -2.47 3.49
CA LEU A 238 -1.24 -1.34 4.33
C LEU A 238 -1.75 -0.19 3.46
N LYS A 239 -0.97 0.24 2.45
CA LYS A 239 -1.38 1.31 1.53
C LYS A 239 -2.66 0.96 0.78
N TYR A 240 -2.78 -0.28 0.32
CA TYR A 240 -3.96 -0.79 -0.37
C TYR A 240 -5.21 -0.72 0.51
N CYS A 241 -5.13 -1.20 1.76
CA CYS A 241 -6.22 -1.13 2.73
C CYS A 241 -6.61 0.31 3.03
N VAL A 242 -5.64 1.20 3.28
CA VAL A 242 -5.90 2.61 3.57
C VAL A 242 -6.67 3.29 2.43
N HIS A 243 -6.23 3.10 1.18
CA HIS A 243 -6.89 3.70 0.03
C HIS A 243 -8.30 3.15 -0.19
N ASN A 244 -8.50 1.83 -0.11
CA ASN A 244 -9.80 1.21 -0.37
C ASN A 244 -10.82 1.52 0.73
N VAL A 245 -10.42 1.48 1.99
CA VAL A 245 -11.30 1.85 3.10
C VAL A 245 -11.64 3.34 3.05
N ALA A 246 -10.68 4.23 2.77
CA ALA A 246 -10.98 5.65 2.58
C ALA A 246 -12.01 5.85 1.46
N HIS A 247 -11.84 5.17 0.33
CA HIS A 247 -12.80 5.21 -0.78
C HIS A 247 -14.19 4.71 -0.37
N ALA A 248 -14.28 3.60 0.36
CA ALA A 248 -15.55 3.04 0.84
C ALA A 248 -16.30 3.99 1.81
N TYR A 249 -15.56 4.83 2.53
CA TYR A 249 -16.11 5.88 3.39
C TYR A 249 -16.39 7.21 2.66
N GLY A 250 -16.27 7.25 1.33
CA GLY A 250 -16.45 8.48 0.55
C GLY A 250 -15.35 9.52 0.76
N LYS A 251 -14.18 9.09 1.25
CA LYS A 251 -13.01 9.93 1.53
C LYS A 251 -11.85 9.58 0.62
N THR A 252 -10.78 10.34 0.68
CA THR A 252 -9.53 10.06 -0.03
C THR A 252 -8.35 10.08 0.93
N ALA A 253 -7.40 9.18 0.72
CA ALA A 253 -6.18 9.11 1.52
C ALA A 253 -4.94 9.39 0.66
N THR A 254 -3.92 9.96 1.27
CA THR A 254 -2.65 10.22 0.61
C THR A 254 -1.45 9.98 1.54
N PHE A 255 -0.43 9.33 0.99
CA PHE A 255 0.91 9.18 1.61
C PHE A 255 1.88 10.28 1.13
N MET A 256 1.37 11.35 0.51
CA MET A 256 2.19 12.49 0.10
C MET A 256 2.89 13.11 1.31
N PRO A 257 4.22 13.34 1.25
CA PRO A 257 4.98 13.80 2.42
C PRO A 257 4.53 15.14 2.99
N LYS A 258 4.03 16.06 2.16
CA LYS A 258 3.62 17.41 2.61
C LYS A 258 2.39 17.90 1.85
N PRO A 259 1.20 17.33 2.06
CA PRO A 259 0.01 17.72 1.32
C PRO A 259 -0.57 19.07 1.80
N VAL A 260 -0.33 19.46 3.05
CA VAL A 260 -0.87 20.69 3.64
C VAL A 260 0.25 21.66 3.97
N VAL A 261 0.26 22.82 3.31
CA VAL A 261 1.25 23.87 3.56
C VAL A 261 1.02 24.48 4.94
N GLY A 262 2.08 24.58 5.73
CA GLY A 262 2.03 25.17 7.09
C GLY A 262 1.68 24.19 8.21
N ASP A 263 1.16 23.01 7.89
CA ASP A 263 0.91 21.93 8.87
C ASP A 263 2.06 20.92 8.90
N ASN A 264 1.95 19.86 9.71
CA ASN A 264 2.93 18.78 9.73
C ASN A 264 2.91 17.98 8.41
N GLY A 265 4.05 17.40 8.07
CA GLY A 265 4.14 16.44 6.97
C GLY A 265 4.05 15.02 7.47
N SER A 266 3.84 14.08 6.55
CA SER A 266 3.87 12.66 6.80
C SER A 266 5.28 12.11 6.65
N GLY A 267 5.75 11.40 7.67
CA GLY A 267 6.97 10.62 7.67
C GLY A 267 6.72 9.15 7.36
N MET A 268 7.79 8.43 7.22
CA MET A 268 7.85 6.98 7.37
C MET A 268 9.17 6.67 8.07
N HIS A 269 9.16 6.75 9.40
CA HIS A 269 10.31 6.30 10.19
C HIS A 269 10.46 4.79 10.02
N VAL A 270 11.69 4.32 9.99
CA VAL A 270 11.94 2.88 9.80
C VAL A 270 12.91 2.41 10.89
N HIS A 271 12.36 1.70 11.86
CA HIS A 271 13.16 1.01 12.86
C HIS A 271 13.84 -0.21 12.23
N GLN A 272 15.12 -0.41 12.56
CA GLN A 272 15.91 -1.49 11.97
C GLN A 272 16.72 -2.19 13.05
N SER A 273 16.82 -3.53 12.91
CA SER A 273 17.70 -4.36 13.76
C SER A 273 18.26 -5.53 12.94
N ILE A 274 19.43 -6.02 13.34
CA ILE A 274 20.12 -7.19 12.78
C ILE A 274 20.28 -8.22 13.87
#